data_51dcff087d92adbec27d077660a487f2
#
_entry.id   51dcff087d92adbec27d077660a487f2
#
_cell.length_a   1.000
_cell.length_b   1.000
_cell.length_c   1.000
_cell.angle_alpha   90.00
_cell.angle_beta   90.00
_cell.angle_gamma   90.00
#
_symmetry.space_group_name_H-M   'P 1'
#
loop_
_entity.id
_entity.type
_entity.pdbx_description
1 polymer ?
#
loop_
_entity_poly.entity_id
_entity_poly.type
_entity_poly.pdbx_seq_one_letter_code
_entity_poly.pdbx_strand_id
1 'polypeptide(L)'
;LFVPLHFQKNQPANHRPAMNSNIRLQLSIMMFLQFFVWGAWYVTAPNYLATIGFKSGDIGNTYSVGPIAGMITPLFVGLVADRFFSAQKVLGILHLLGALIMFGAIGFMQQESPSPSVLNWGFFFGYMLTYFPTLALTNTIAMKNMSNPEKEFPGIRVLGTIGWIAAGFALTFGDFETNVGMFYLTVGAAALLGLFSFALPDTPPVKDEKVSIGQLLGLDALSLLKDRSYLVFIISSMLICIPLAFYYQIASRVVEHVELPIGTTMSYGQISEIFFMVVMPFFFARLGVKWMLAIGMLAWVTRYGLFAIGAPDELRWMIIIGIVLHGVCYDFFFVTGQIYTDQKAAKPIRAQAQGLLVMLTLGLGMMIGAQAAGKIEGQHTPQTAKDINVQVVAKSEEIKKLRESVEGEPSEEVKGQLAALNEEKGKLRQDELAALEWKALWSKPAIFAAVVMVIFILLFSDKRKQENNQENEQSDQTA
;
A
#
# COMPACT_ATOMS: atom_id res chain seq x y z
N LEU A 1 -5.93 1.83 -2.78
CA LEU A 1 -6.56 1.00 -3.82
C LEU A 1 -8.05 1.35 -3.90
N PHE A 2 -8.38 2.47 -4.55
CA PHE A 2 -9.76 2.81 -4.88
C PHE A 2 -10.15 2.06 -6.15
N VAL A 3 -11.11 1.14 -6.04
CA VAL A 3 -11.86 0.67 -7.20
C VAL A 3 -12.84 1.80 -7.57
N PRO A 4 -12.91 2.24 -8.83
CA PRO A 4 -13.80 3.31 -9.23
C PRO A 4 -15.24 2.90 -9.01
N LEU A 5 -15.98 3.83 -8.44
CA LEU A 5 -17.41 3.70 -8.21
C LEU A 5 -18.13 3.75 -9.58
N HIS A 6 -18.48 2.60 -10.13
CA HIS A 6 -19.38 2.51 -11.27
C HIS A 6 -20.81 2.73 -10.77
N PHE A 7 -21.27 3.97 -10.84
CA PHE A 7 -22.65 4.29 -10.57
C PHE A 7 -23.47 4.08 -11.84
N GLN A 8 -24.20 2.99 -11.90
CA GLN A 8 -25.28 2.83 -12.89
C GLN A 8 -26.35 3.89 -12.61
N LYS A 9 -26.29 4.97 -13.35
CA LYS A 9 -27.27 6.06 -13.32
C LYS A 9 -28.52 5.73 -14.14
N ASN A 10 -29.18 4.59 -13.97
CA ASN A 10 -30.48 4.30 -14.60
C ASN A 10 -31.22 3.17 -13.86
N GLN A 11 -31.56 3.42 -12.60
CA GLN A 11 -32.83 2.88 -12.09
C GLN A 11 -33.59 4.05 -11.45
N PRO A 12 -34.94 4.13 -11.67
CA PRO A 12 -35.74 5.12 -10.97
C PRO A 12 -35.50 4.99 -9.49
N ALA A 13 -35.44 6.13 -8.79
CA ALA A 13 -35.24 6.20 -7.35
C ALA A 13 -36.40 5.49 -6.63
N ASN A 14 -36.40 4.16 -6.66
CA ASN A 14 -37.13 3.40 -5.67
C ASN A 14 -36.52 3.77 -4.33
N HIS A 15 -37.31 4.32 -3.44
CA HIS A 15 -36.99 4.55 -2.06
C HIS A 15 -36.60 3.21 -1.40
N ARG A 16 -35.36 2.78 -1.60
CA ARG A 16 -34.80 1.73 -0.76
C ARG A 16 -34.72 2.31 0.65
N PRO A 17 -35.21 1.61 1.68
CA PRO A 17 -35.07 2.06 3.06
C PRO A 17 -33.59 2.31 3.34
N ALA A 18 -33.30 3.28 4.22
CA ALA A 18 -31.93 3.55 4.67
C ALA A 18 -31.24 2.26 5.10
N MET A 19 -29.95 2.12 4.81
CA MET A 19 -29.17 0.92 5.17
C MET A 19 -29.34 0.60 6.67
N ASN A 20 -29.63 -0.67 6.95
CA ASN A 20 -29.78 -1.15 8.33
C ASN A 20 -28.46 -0.85 9.12
N SER A 21 -28.61 -0.34 10.34
CA SER A 21 -27.48 0.00 11.21
C SER A 21 -26.56 -1.19 11.47
N ASN A 22 -27.09 -2.40 11.57
CA ASN A 22 -26.30 -3.61 11.74
C ASN A 22 -25.46 -3.93 10.51
N ILE A 23 -26.01 -3.78 9.30
CA ILE A 23 -25.27 -3.96 8.05
C ILE A 23 -24.16 -2.92 7.97
N ARG A 24 -24.46 -1.65 8.28
CA ARG A 24 -23.45 -0.60 8.29
C ARG A 24 -22.31 -0.91 9.25
N LEU A 25 -22.60 -1.38 10.44
CA LEU A 25 -21.59 -1.79 11.42
C LEU A 25 -20.74 -2.96 10.91
N GLN A 26 -21.37 -4.00 10.34
CA GLN A 26 -20.66 -5.15 9.77
C GLN A 26 -19.71 -4.75 8.65
N LEU A 27 -20.15 -3.90 7.71
CA LEU A 27 -19.33 -3.40 6.61
C LEU A 27 -18.19 -2.50 7.11
N SER A 28 -18.44 -1.71 8.16
CA SER A 28 -17.43 -0.86 8.79
C SER A 28 -16.33 -1.67 9.46
N ILE A 29 -16.69 -2.71 10.21
CA ILE A 29 -15.74 -3.64 10.86
C ILE A 29 -14.94 -4.39 9.78
N MET A 30 -15.59 -4.88 8.74
CA MET A 30 -14.93 -5.54 7.61
C MET A 30 -13.86 -4.63 6.98
N MET A 31 -14.21 -3.38 6.65
CA MET A 31 -13.26 -2.43 6.05
C MET A 31 -12.10 -2.10 7.00
N PHE A 32 -12.40 -1.89 8.27
CA PHE A 32 -11.38 -1.65 9.29
C PHE A 32 -10.38 -2.81 9.35
N LEU A 33 -10.87 -4.03 9.52
CA LEU A 33 -10.01 -5.21 9.64
C LEU A 33 -9.24 -5.50 8.34
N GLN A 34 -9.84 -5.28 7.17
CA GLN A 34 -9.18 -5.49 5.88
C GLN A 34 -7.86 -4.72 5.77
N PHE A 35 -7.86 -3.46 6.17
CA PHE A 35 -6.67 -2.62 6.08
C PHE A 35 -5.80 -2.70 7.35
N PHE A 36 -6.36 -3.05 8.48
CA PHE A 36 -5.58 -3.40 9.68
C PHE A 36 -4.64 -4.58 9.41
N VAL A 37 -5.15 -5.66 8.79
CA VAL A 37 -4.35 -6.83 8.38
C VAL A 37 -3.14 -6.43 7.54
N TRP A 38 -3.30 -5.50 6.61
CA TRP A 38 -2.20 -5.05 5.76
C TRP A 38 -1.24 -4.13 6.50
N GLY A 39 -1.77 -3.16 7.25
CA GLY A 39 -0.99 -2.22 8.04
C GLY A 39 -0.18 -2.87 9.16
N ALA A 40 -0.62 -4.02 9.66
CA ALA A 40 0.01 -4.74 10.78
C ALA A 40 1.42 -5.29 10.47
N TRP A 41 1.87 -5.34 9.21
CA TRP A 41 3.20 -5.86 8.88
C TRP A 41 3.88 -5.13 7.71
N TYR A 42 3.13 -4.67 6.72
CA TYR A 42 3.67 -4.29 5.41
C TYR A 42 4.69 -3.14 5.47
N VAL A 43 4.51 -2.20 6.39
CA VAL A 43 5.39 -1.03 6.51
C VAL A 43 6.65 -1.33 7.33
N THR A 44 6.52 -2.17 8.36
CA THR A 44 7.58 -2.48 9.34
C THR A 44 8.36 -3.75 9.02
N ALA A 45 7.88 -4.57 8.09
CA ALA A 45 8.56 -5.82 7.70
C ALA A 45 10.06 -5.67 7.39
N PRO A 46 10.54 -4.63 6.67
CA PRO A 46 11.96 -4.50 6.36
C PRO A 46 12.84 -4.36 7.60
N ASN A 47 12.31 -3.73 8.65
CA ASN A 47 13.02 -3.52 9.92
C ASN A 47 13.35 -4.84 10.61
N TYR A 48 12.41 -5.78 10.63
CA TYR A 48 12.60 -7.12 11.16
C TYR A 48 13.37 -8.04 10.21
N LEU A 49 12.99 -8.09 8.92
CA LEU A 49 13.58 -9.00 7.94
C LEU A 49 15.10 -8.80 7.80
N ALA A 50 15.58 -7.56 7.89
CA ALA A 50 17.01 -7.26 7.90
C ALA A 50 17.74 -7.91 9.08
N THR A 51 17.09 -8.08 10.25
CA THR A 51 17.69 -8.68 11.44
C THR A 51 17.73 -10.22 11.43
N ILE A 52 17.10 -10.85 10.43
CA ILE A 52 17.11 -12.30 10.20
C ILE A 52 17.83 -12.69 8.90
N GLY A 53 18.68 -11.80 8.38
CA GLY A 53 19.57 -12.10 7.26
C GLY A 53 19.07 -11.71 5.87
N PHE A 54 17.94 -11.00 5.74
CA PHE A 54 17.50 -10.45 4.45
C PHE A 54 18.41 -9.30 4.02
N LYS A 55 18.94 -9.39 2.82
CA LYS A 55 19.69 -8.33 2.17
C LYS A 55 18.73 -7.40 1.40
N SER A 56 19.21 -6.24 0.98
CA SER A 56 18.42 -5.25 0.26
C SER A 56 17.68 -5.82 -0.97
N GLY A 57 18.34 -6.72 -1.74
CA GLY A 57 17.71 -7.42 -2.86
C GLY A 57 16.59 -8.38 -2.45
N ASP A 58 16.73 -9.05 -1.30
CA ASP A 58 15.71 -9.94 -0.76
C ASP A 58 14.47 -9.14 -0.31
N ILE A 59 14.68 -7.98 0.30
CA ILE A 59 13.60 -7.04 0.65
C ILE A 59 12.93 -6.51 -0.62
N GLY A 60 13.70 -6.21 -1.68
CA GLY A 60 13.14 -5.89 -3.01
C GLY A 60 12.21 -6.98 -3.54
N ASN A 61 12.57 -8.25 -3.38
CA ASN A 61 11.70 -9.37 -3.72
C ASN A 61 10.44 -9.40 -2.85
N THR A 62 10.56 -9.18 -1.53
CA THR A 62 9.42 -9.11 -0.61
C THR A 62 8.37 -8.08 -1.09
N TYR A 63 8.82 -6.90 -1.53
CA TYR A 63 7.93 -5.86 -2.03
C TYR A 63 7.49 -6.04 -3.49
N SER A 64 8.11 -6.96 -4.23
CA SER A 64 7.69 -7.31 -5.61
C SER A 64 6.56 -8.33 -5.63
N VAL A 65 6.49 -9.25 -4.66
CA VAL A 65 5.48 -10.34 -4.67
C VAL A 65 4.06 -9.82 -4.58
N GLY A 66 3.81 -8.73 -3.83
CA GLY A 66 2.51 -8.08 -3.75
C GLY A 66 2.01 -7.54 -5.09
N PRO A 67 2.75 -6.63 -5.75
CA PRO A 67 2.44 -6.15 -7.09
C PRO A 67 2.20 -7.28 -8.11
N ILE A 68 3.03 -8.32 -8.12
CA ILE A 68 2.86 -9.48 -9.01
C ILE A 68 1.54 -10.20 -8.70
N ALA A 69 1.25 -10.49 -7.43
CA ALA A 69 -0.02 -11.07 -7.02
C ALA A 69 -1.20 -10.19 -7.43
N GLY A 70 -1.10 -8.87 -7.27
CA GLY A 70 -2.13 -7.90 -7.66
C GLY A 70 -2.42 -7.86 -9.16
N MET A 71 -1.44 -8.16 -10.01
CA MET A 71 -1.65 -8.29 -11.46
C MET A 71 -2.33 -9.61 -11.85
N ILE A 72 -2.09 -10.68 -11.10
CA ILE A 72 -2.59 -12.03 -11.41
C ILE A 72 -4.01 -12.25 -10.87
N THR A 73 -4.27 -11.78 -9.64
CA THR A 73 -5.48 -12.14 -8.88
C THR A 73 -6.81 -11.65 -9.47
N PRO A 74 -6.92 -10.50 -10.17
CA PRO A 74 -8.19 -10.09 -10.79
C PRO A 74 -8.74 -11.12 -11.78
N LEU A 75 -7.85 -11.88 -12.45
CA LEU A 75 -8.25 -12.96 -13.34
C LEU A 75 -8.95 -14.10 -12.60
N PHE A 76 -8.45 -14.47 -11.41
CA PHE A 76 -9.04 -15.54 -10.60
C PHE A 76 -10.36 -15.10 -9.97
N VAL A 77 -10.44 -13.87 -9.45
CA VAL A 77 -11.67 -13.35 -8.82
C VAL A 77 -12.80 -13.30 -9.84
N GLY A 78 -12.56 -12.68 -11.00
CA GLY A 78 -13.58 -12.57 -12.05
C GLY A 78 -14.01 -13.91 -12.66
N LEU A 79 -13.11 -14.90 -12.73
CA LEU A 79 -13.42 -16.20 -13.30
C LEU A 79 -14.08 -17.17 -12.31
N VAL A 80 -13.73 -17.10 -11.03
CA VAL A 80 -14.13 -18.10 -10.03
C VAL A 80 -15.08 -17.52 -8.99
N ALA A 81 -14.67 -16.47 -8.29
CA ALA A 81 -15.44 -15.97 -7.15
C ALA A 81 -16.78 -15.34 -7.59
N ASP A 82 -16.76 -14.54 -8.65
CA ASP A 82 -17.95 -13.83 -9.11
C ASP A 82 -19.02 -14.74 -9.74
N ARG A 83 -18.65 -15.98 -10.08
CA ARG A 83 -19.56 -16.91 -10.78
C ARG A 83 -20.11 -18.04 -9.92
N PHE A 84 -19.32 -18.51 -8.95
CA PHE A 84 -19.64 -19.78 -8.28
C PHE A 84 -19.91 -19.64 -6.79
N PHE A 85 -19.39 -18.59 -6.13
CA PHE A 85 -19.46 -18.50 -4.67
C PHE A 85 -19.93 -17.13 -4.20
N SER A 86 -20.58 -17.08 -3.05
CA SER A 86 -20.93 -15.81 -2.40
C SER A 86 -19.67 -15.09 -1.97
N ALA A 87 -19.56 -13.78 -2.27
CA ALA A 87 -18.35 -12.99 -2.08
C ALA A 87 -17.82 -13.01 -0.63
N GLN A 88 -18.71 -12.96 0.37
CA GLN A 88 -18.33 -13.01 1.80
C GLN A 88 -17.73 -14.35 2.21
N LYS A 89 -18.17 -15.47 1.58
CA LYS A 89 -17.58 -16.78 1.87
C LYS A 89 -16.18 -16.91 1.28
N VAL A 90 -15.99 -16.40 0.05
CA VAL A 90 -14.65 -16.35 -0.57
C VAL A 90 -13.72 -15.46 0.24
N LEU A 91 -14.18 -14.30 0.69
CA LEU A 91 -13.44 -13.40 1.58
C LEU A 91 -12.96 -14.14 2.84
N GLY A 92 -13.89 -14.86 3.50
CA GLY A 92 -13.58 -15.62 4.71
C GLY A 92 -12.53 -16.71 4.49
N ILE A 93 -12.69 -17.51 3.44
CA ILE A 93 -11.75 -18.59 3.10
C ILE A 93 -10.37 -18.02 2.77
N LEU A 94 -10.29 -16.95 1.97
CA LEU A 94 -9.01 -16.35 1.58
C LEU A 94 -8.26 -15.77 2.78
N HIS A 95 -8.94 -15.11 3.71
CA HIS A 95 -8.30 -14.61 4.94
C HIS A 95 -7.85 -15.70 5.87
N LEU A 96 -8.65 -16.78 6.05
CA LEU A 96 -8.23 -17.93 6.86
C LEU A 96 -7.03 -18.66 6.24
N LEU A 97 -7.03 -18.84 4.91
CA LEU A 97 -5.90 -19.43 4.21
C LEU A 97 -4.66 -18.52 4.31
N GLY A 98 -4.84 -17.22 4.16
CA GLY A 98 -3.77 -16.24 4.34
C GLY A 98 -3.18 -16.25 5.75
N ALA A 99 -4.04 -16.33 6.78
CA ALA A 99 -3.61 -16.47 8.17
C ALA A 99 -2.76 -17.73 8.37
N LEU A 100 -3.17 -18.84 7.79
CA LEU A 100 -2.45 -20.13 7.87
C LEU A 100 -1.09 -20.05 7.17
N ILE A 101 -1.03 -19.45 5.96
CA ILE A 101 0.22 -19.24 5.21
C ILE A 101 1.17 -18.33 6.00
N MET A 102 0.66 -17.22 6.56
CA MET A 102 1.48 -16.31 7.35
C MET A 102 1.97 -16.95 8.65
N PHE A 103 1.15 -17.79 9.29
CA PHE A 103 1.57 -18.58 10.45
C PHE A 103 2.69 -19.55 10.09
N GLY A 104 2.59 -20.23 8.93
CA GLY A 104 3.69 -21.04 8.41
C GLY A 104 4.96 -20.24 8.12
N ALA A 105 4.81 -19.01 7.59
CA ALA A 105 5.93 -18.08 7.39
C ALA A 105 6.64 -17.74 8.71
N ILE A 106 5.89 -17.50 9.78
CA ILE A 106 6.46 -17.26 11.13
C ILE A 106 7.33 -18.43 11.57
N GLY A 107 6.78 -19.67 11.48
CA GLY A 107 7.54 -20.87 11.84
C GLY A 107 8.82 -21.03 11.00
N PHE A 108 8.77 -20.66 9.73
CA PHE A 108 9.94 -20.70 8.85
C PHE A 108 10.96 -19.58 9.17
N MET A 109 10.50 -18.35 9.47
CA MET A 109 11.38 -17.24 9.90
C MET A 109 12.13 -17.55 11.22
N GLN A 110 11.57 -18.44 12.02
CA GLN A 110 12.16 -18.84 13.29
C GLN A 110 13.12 -20.05 13.17
N GLN A 111 13.41 -20.56 11.96
CA GLN A 111 14.44 -21.57 11.74
C GLN A 111 15.83 -20.95 11.77
N GLU A 112 16.87 -21.77 11.91
CA GLU A 112 18.25 -21.31 11.73
C GLU A 112 18.49 -20.91 10.27
N SER A 113 18.98 -19.68 10.06
CA SER A 113 19.30 -19.13 8.73
C SER A 113 18.15 -19.31 7.70
N PRO A 114 16.97 -18.73 7.93
CA PRO A 114 15.83 -18.92 7.05
C PRO A 114 16.13 -18.41 5.64
N SER A 115 15.78 -19.20 4.61
CA SER A 115 16.00 -18.83 3.21
C SER A 115 15.09 -17.66 2.79
N PRO A 116 15.64 -16.46 2.43
CA PRO A 116 14.83 -15.35 1.93
C PRO A 116 14.03 -15.70 0.69
N SER A 117 14.57 -16.55 -0.20
CA SER A 117 13.87 -16.97 -1.41
C SER A 117 12.63 -17.80 -1.11
N VAL A 118 12.71 -18.74 -0.16
CA VAL A 118 11.54 -19.55 0.26
C VAL A 118 10.49 -18.67 0.93
N LEU A 119 10.92 -17.75 1.80
CA LEU A 119 9.99 -16.81 2.43
C LEU A 119 9.29 -15.92 1.39
N ASN A 120 10.03 -15.34 0.46
CA ASN A 120 9.46 -14.43 -0.53
C ASN A 120 8.54 -15.14 -1.51
N TRP A 121 9.01 -16.20 -2.16
CA TRP A 121 8.30 -16.84 -3.27
C TRP A 121 7.38 -17.99 -2.85
N GLY A 122 7.60 -18.56 -1.68
CA GLY A 122 6.69 -19.54 -1.08
C GLY A 122 5.61 -18.85 -0.22
N PHE A 123 6.02 -18.29 0.92
CA PHE A 123 5.08 -17.79 1.92
C PHE A 123 4.49 -16.41 1.59
N PHE A 124 5.31 -15.39 1.36
CA PHE A 124 4.79 -14.04 1.13
C PHE A 124 4.04 -13.93 -0.20
N PHE A 125 4.53 -14.56 -1.25
CA PHE A 125 3.78 -14.61 -2.51
C PHE A 125 2.46 -15.37 -2.36
N GLY A 126 2.48 -16.53 -1.73
CA GLY A 126 1.26 -17.28 -1.42
C GLY A 126 0.25 -16.46 -0.58
N TYR A 127 0.74 -15.77 0.46
CA TYR A 127 -0.08 -14.86 1.26
C TYR A 127 -0.68 -13.72 0.40
N MET A 128 0.12 -13.09 -0.45
CA MET A 128 -0.35 -12.00 -1.31
C MET A 128 -1.37 -12.48 -2.35
N LEU A 129 -1.26 -13.71 -2.86
CA LEU A 129 -2.26 -14.31 -3.73
C LEU A 129 -3.62 -14.50 -3.01
N THR A 130 -3.63 -14.69 -1.70
CA THR A 130 -4.88 -14.73 -0.92
C THR A 130 -5.38 -13.35 -0.54
N TYR A 131 -4.49 -12.38 -0.27
CA TYR A 131 -4.86 -11.06 0.22
C TYR A 131 -5.36 -10.11 -0.87
N PHE A 132 -4.67 -10.00 -2.01
CA PHE A 132 -5.02 -9.03 -3.05
C PHE A 132 -6.46 -9.18 -3.61
N PRO A 133 -6.99 -10.41 -3.84
CA PRO A 133 -8.38 -10.57 -4.24
C PRO A 133 -9.38 -9.98 -3.26
N THR A 134 -9.06 -10.02 -1.96
CA THR A 134 -9.97 -9.57 -0.89
C THR A 134 -10.22 -8.06 -0.94
N LEU A 135 -9.30 -7.27 -1.51
CA LEU A 135 -9.48 -5.83 -1.71
C LEU A 135 -10.68 -5.51 -2.63
N ALA A 136 -10.84 -6.29 -3.70
CA ALA A 136 -11.99 -6.15 -4.60
C ALA A 136 -13.26 -6.72 -3.98
N LEU A 137 -13.16 -7.87 -3.29
CA LEU A 137 -14.30 -8.53 -2.65
C LEU A 137 -14.94 -7.67 -1.56
N THR A 138 -14.14 -7.02 -0.69
CA THR A 138 -14.67 -6.13 0.36
C THR A 138 -15.42 -4.94 -0.22
N ASN A 139 -14.91 -4.34 -1.31
CA ASN A 139 -15.62 -3.28 -2.01
C ASN A 139 -16.93 -3.79 -2.64
N THR A 140 -16.92 -4.96 -3.26
CA THR A 140 -18.11 -5.59 -3.85
C THR A 140 -19.17 -5.88 -2.79
N ILE A 141 -18.77 -6.47 -1.65
CA ILE A 141 -19.69 -6.76 -0.53
C ILE A 141 -20.28 -5.45 -0.01
N ALA A 142 -19.46 -4.43 0.21
CA ALA A 142 -19.92 -3.13 0.69
C ALA A 142 -20.94 -2.52 -0.28
N MET A 143 -20.59 -2.36 -1.55
CA MET A 143 -21.45 -1.69 -2.54
C MET A 143 -22.76 -2.43 -2.81
N LYS A 144 -22.76 -3.77 -2.84
CA LYS A 144 -23.97 -4.57 -3.06
C LYS A 144 -24.96 -4.51 -1.89
N ASN A 145 -24.48 -4.25 -0.67
CA ASN A 145 -25.31 -4.22 0.55
C ASN A 145 -25.65 -2.80 1.01
N MET A 146 -25.33 -1.77 0.21
CA MET A 146 -25.70 -0.37 0.48
C MET A 146 -26.98 0.01 -0.27
N SER A 147 -27.77 0.90 0.33
CA SER A 147 -28.96 1.49 -0.30
C SER A 147 -28.57 2.57 -1.30
N ASN A 148 -27.58 3.40 -0.95
CA ASN A 148 -27.03 4.46 -1.80
C ASN A 148 -25.50 4.47 -1.70
N PRO A 149 -24.80 3.68 -2.55
CA PRO A 149 -23.36 3.59 -2.52
C PRO A 149 -22.63 4.95 -2.65
N GLU A 150 -23.16 5.88 -3.44
CA GLU A 150 -22.55 7.21 -3.63
C GLU A 150 -22.41 7.99 -2.31
N LYS A 151 -23.40 7.88 -1.44
CA LYS A 151 -23.43 8.61 -0.16
C LYS A 151 -22.85 7.80 0.99
N GLU A 152 -23.00 6.48 0.97
CA GLU A 152 -22.70 5.61 2.11
C GLU A 152 -21.30 5.01 2.06
N PHE A 153 -20.78 4.69 0.84
CA PHE A 153 -19.49 4.04 0.67
C PHE A 153 -18.30 4.86 1.21
N PRO A 154 -18.19 6.19 1.00
CA PRO A 154 -17.07 6.95 1.53
C PRO A 154 -16.92 6.83 3.05
N GLY A 155 -18.05 6.87 3.79
CA GLY A 155 -18.05 6.74 5.25
C GLY A 155 -17.66 5.36 5.76
N ILE A 156 -17.87 4.30 4.97
CA ILE A 156 -17.41 2.94 5.30
C ILE A 156 -15.95 2.77 4.86
N ARG A 157 -15.58 3.30 3.70
CA ARG A 157 -14.22 3.16 3.16
C ARG A 157 -13.16 3.86 4.02
N VAL A 158 -13.49 4.99 4.65
CA VAL A 158 -12.57 5.68 5.56
C VAL A 158 -12.18 4.84 6.76
N LEU A 159 -13.04 3.91 7.21
CA LEU A 159 -12.70 2.97 8.28
C LEU A 159 -11.51 2.06 7.91
N GLY A 160 -11.27 1.83 6.63
CA GLY A 160 -10.06 1.16 6.17
C GLY A 160 -8.79 1.96 6.50
N THR A 161 -8.76 3.26 6.20
CA THR A 161 -7.63 4.13 6.57
C THR A 161 -7.45 4.18 8.09
N ILE A 162 -8.55 4.26 8.85
CA ILE A 162 -8.52 4.18 10.32
C ILE A 162 -7.97 2.82 10.79
N GLY A 163 -8.33 1.72 10.13
CA GLY A 163 -7.80 0.39 10.43
C GLY A 163 -6.28 0.29 10.23
N TRP A 164 -5.77 0.90 9.15
CA TRP A 164 -4.33 0.99 8.91
C TRP A 164 -3.60 1.81 9.99
N ILE A 165 -4.15 2.97 10.36
CA ILE A 165 -3.62 3.81 11.44
C ILE A 165 -3.61 3.05 12.77
N ALA A 166 -4.71 2.37 13.09
CA ALA A 166 -4.82 1.56 14.29
C ALA A 166 -3.79 0.41 14.33
N ALA A 167 -3.49 -0.20 13.18
CA ALA A 167 -2.44 -1.20 13.06
C ALA A 167 -1.06 -0.61 13.37
N GLY A 168 -0.75 0.59 12.84
CA GLY A 168 0.50 1.29 13.16
C GLY A 168 0.64 1.58 14.66
N PHE A 169 -0.41 2.07 15.31
CA PHE A 169 -0.38 2.26 16.76
C PHE A 169 -0.26 0.93 17.51
N ALA A 170 -0.95 -0.14 17.07
CA ALA A 170 -0.83 -1.45 17.70
C ALA A 170 0.60 -2.01 17.60
N LEU A 171 1.31 -1.76 16.50
CA LEU A 171 2.72 -2.12 16.35
C LEU A 171 3.62 -1.38 17.36
N THR A 172 3.43 -0.06 17.50
CA THR A 172 4.22 0.75 18.44
C THR A 172 3.93 0.37 19.89
N PHE A 173 2.66 0.36 20.31
CA PHE A 173 2.29 0.10 21.70
C PHE A 173 2.48 -1.38 22.13
N GLY A 174 2.46 -2.29 21.17
CA GLY A 174 2.73 -3.70 21.39
C GLY A 174 4.22 -4.08 21.34
N ASP A 175 5.09 -3.12 21.03
CA ASP A 175 6.53 -3.36 20.80
C ASP A 175 6.76 -4.43 19.70
N PHE A 176 5.98 -4.36 18.61
CA PHE A 176 6.04 -5.32 17.51
C PHE A 176 6.77 -4.80 16.26
N GLU A 177 7.24 -3.56 16.26
CA GLU A 177 7.75 -2.85 15.08
C GLU A 177 8.98 -3.50 14.42
N THR A 178 9.81 -4.19 15.21
CA THR A 178 11.11 -4.74 14.79
C THR A 178 11.28 -6.22 15.12
N ASN A 179 10.16 -6.94 15.37
CA ASN A 179 10.20 -8.34 15.72
C ASN A 179 9.06 -9.13 15.07
N VAL A 180 9.07 -10.45 15.26
CA VAL A 180 8.09 -11.37 14.67
C VAL A 180 6.64 -11.11 15.13
N GLY A 181 6.44 -10.37 16.20
CA GLY A 181 5.11 -10.01 16.76
C GLY A 181 4.20 -9.35 15.75
N MET A 182 4.76 -8.55 14.80
CA MET A 182 3.97 -7.96 13.72
C MET A 182 3.24 -8.99 12.85
N PHE A 183 3.86 -10.12 12.59
CA PHE A 183 3.26 -11.20 11.79
C PHE A 183 2.22 -11.99 12.60
N TYR A 184 2.44 -12.18 13.91
CA TYR A 184 1.40 -12.74 14.79
C TYR A 184 0.16 -11.84 14.86
N LEU A 185 0.35 -10.52 14.96
CA LEU A 185 -0.73 -9.54 14.90
C LEU A 185 -1.51 -9.66 13.58
N THR A 186 -0.79 -9.81 12.48
CA THR A 186 -1.38 -10.03 11.13
C THR A 186 -2.18 -11.31 11.07
N VAL A 187 -1.65 -12.42 11.59
CA VAL A 187 -2.36 -13.72 11.65
C VAL A 187 -3.65 -13.61 12.46
N GLY A 188 -3.58 -13.01 13.65
CA GLY A 188 -4.76 -12.81 14.50
C GLY A 188 -5.84 -11.97 13.83
N ALA A 189 -5.46 -10.83 13.22
CA ALA A 189 -6.37 -9.96 12.51
C ALA A 189 -6.98 -10.63 11.26
N ALA A 190 -6.17 -11.36 10.48
CA ALA A 190 -6.64 -12.09 9.30
C ALA A 190 -7.60 -13.24 9.69
N ALA A 191 -7.29 -14.00 10.73
CA ALA A 191 -8.16 -15.04 11.24
C ALA A 191 -9.50 -14.44 11.74
N LEU A 192 -9.45 -13.33 12.48
CA LEU A 192 -10.64 -12.64 12.96
C LEU A 192 -11.51 -12.16 11.79
N LEU A 193 -10.93 -11.51 10.79
CA LEU A 193 -11.66 -11.08 9.60
C LEU A 193 -12.20 -12.28 8.82
N GLY A 194 -11.42 -13.35 8.69
CA GLY A 194 -11.82 -14.57 8.03
C GLY A 194 -13.07 -15.19 8.66
N LEU A 195 -13.08 -15.36 9.98
CA LEU A 195 -14.25 -15.87 10.73
C LEU A 195 -15.43 -14.88 10.67
N PHE A 196 -15.18 -13.59 10.85
CA PHE A 196 -16.20 -12.55 10.81
C PHE A 196 -16.89 -12.46 9.43
N SER A 197 -16.18 -12.81 8.37
CA SER A 197 -16.71 -12.75 7.00
C SER A 197 -17.92 -13.66 6.78
N PHE A 198 -18.03 -14.75 7.52
CA PHE A 198 -19.21 -15.64 7.45
C PHE A 198 -20.47 -15.05 8.12
N ALA A 199 -20.31 -14.01 8.95
CA ALA A 199 -21.42 -13.26 9.55
C ALA A 199 -21.83 -12.02 8.70
N LEU A 200 -21.11 -11.70 7.63
CA LEU A 200 -21.45 -10.60 6.72
C LEU A 200 -22.73 -10.88 5.94
N PRO A 201 -23.41 -9.84 5.42
CA PRO A 201 -24.59 -10.00 4.60
C PRO A 201 -24.32 -10.89 3.38
N ASP A 202 -25.29 -11.76 3.04
CA ASP A 202 -25.13 -12.64 1.87
C ASP A 202 -25.02 -11.83 0.59
N THR A 203 -23.95 -12.10 -0.15
CA THR A 203 -23.62 -11.40 -1.38
C THR A 203 -23.41 -12.45 -2.48
N PRO A 204 -24.52 -12.96 -3.06
CA PRO A 204 -24.47 -14.05 -4.03
C PRO A 204 -23.77 -13.64 -5.33
N PRO A 205 -23.26 -14.62 -6.10
CA PRO A 205 -22.62 -14.39 -7.39
C PRO A 205 -23.64 -13.86 -8.43
N VAL A 206 -23.14 -13.12 -9.41
CA VAL A 206 -23.95 -12.64 -10.55
C VAL A 206 -23.90 -13.69 -11.67
N LYS A 207 -25.00 -14.40 -11.90
CA LYS A 207 -25.04 -15.59 -12.78
C LYS A 207 -24.99 -15.30 -14.29
N ASP A 208 -25.25 -14.09 -14.75
CA ASP A 208 -25.57 -13.80 -16.16
C ASP A 208 -24.60 -12.91 -16.94
N GLU A 209 -23.51 -12.43 -16.35
CA GLU A 209 -22.54 -11.64 -17.11
C GLU A 209 -21.42 -12.52 -17.67
N LYS A 210 -21.51 -12.80 -18.99
CA LYS A 210 -20.38 -13.39 -19.73
C LYS A 210 -19.30 -12.34 -19.95
N VAL A 211 -18.48 -12.10 -18.95
CA VAL A 211 -17.28 -11.25 -19.11
C VAL A 211 -16.24 -12.04 -19.92
N SER A 212 -15.82 -11.50 -21.06
CA SER A 212 -14.76 -12.12 -21.86
C SER A 212 -13.40 -11.99 -21.17
N ILE A 213 -12.46 -12.88 -21.48
CA ILE A 213 -11.08 -12.78 -20.97
C ILE A 213 -10.46 -11.42 -21.38
N GLY A 214 -10.76 -10.93 -22.58
CA GLY A 214 -10.31 -9.61 -23.03
C GLY A 214 -10.83 -8.46 -22.16
N GLN A 215 -12.08 -8.54 -21.70
CA GLN A 215 -12.66 -7.57 -20.76
C GLN A 215 -12.01 -7.65 -19.37
N LEU A 216 -11.72 -8.86 -18.87
CA LEU A 216 -11.01 -9.06 -17.61
C LEU A 216 -9.57 -8.52 -17.67
N LEU A 217 -8.91 -8.67 -18.81
CA LEU A 217 -7.57 -8.15 -19.07
C LEU A 217 -7.57 -6.64 -19.38
N GLY A 218 -8.73 -6.00 -19.51
CA GLY A 218 -8.84 -4.58 -19.82
C GLY A 218 -8.39 -4.20 -21.23
N LEU A 219 -8.44 -5.13 -22.20
CA LEU A 219 -7.91 -4.91 -23.56
C LEU A 219 -8.63 -3.78 -24.31
N ASP A 220 -9.93 -3.55 -24.06
CA ASP A 220 -10.66 -2.45 -24.68
C ASP A 220 -10.16 -1.08 -24.19
N ALA A 221 -9.67 -1.01 -22.94
CA ALA A 221 -9.08 0.20 -22.36
C ALA A 221 -7.76 0.59 -23.03
N LEU A 222 -7.08 -0.31 -23.73
CA LEU A 222 -5.88 0.02 -24.50
C LEU A 222 -6.17 1.05 -25.60
N SER A 223 -7.43 1.19 -26.02
CA SER A 223 -7.85 2.24 -26.95
C SER A 223 -7.58 3.66 -26.42
N LEU A 224 -7.57 3.86 -25.11
CA LEU A 224 -7.25 5.15 -24.46
C LEU A 224 -5.79 5.57 -24.69
N LEU A 225 -4.89 4.63 -24.92
CA LEU A 225 -3.48 4.93 -25.21
C LEU A 225 -3.26 5.66 -26.55
N LYS A 226 -4.27 5.72 -27.41
CA LYS A 226 -4.26 6.52 -28.64
C LYS A 226 -4.41 8.02 -28.34
N ASP A 227 -4.99 8.41 -27.20
CA ASP A 227 -5.01 9.79 -26.73
C ASP A 227 -3.65 10.15 -26.14
N ARG A 228 -2.95 11.12 -26.76
CA ARG A 228 -1.61 11.54 -26.36
C ARG A 228 -1.55 11.99 -24.90
N SER A 229 -2.57 12.73 -24.44
CA SER A 229 -2.61 13.23 -23.06
C SER A 229 -2.77 12.08 -22.07
N TYR A 230 -3.63 11.11 -22.39
CA TYR A 230 -3.80 9.93 -21.57
C TYR A 230 -2.54 9.04 -21.55
N LEU A 231 -1.88 8.88 -22.69
CA LEU A 231 -0.61 8.14 -22.79
C LEU A 231 0.48 8.78 -21.92
N VAL A 232 0.64 10.10 -21.98
CA VAL A 232 1.60 10.83 -21.12
C VAL A 232 1.24 10.64 -19.65
N PHE A 233 -0.04 10.77 -19.30
CA PHE A 233 -0.51 10.57 -17.93
C PHE A 233 -0.19 9.17 -17.41
N ILE A 234 -0.56 8.11 -18.14
CA ILE A 234 -0.44 6.74 -17.65
C ILE A 234 1.02 6.28 -17.56
N ILE A 235 1.87 6.69 -18.52
CA ILE A 235 3.32 6.41 -18.46
C ILE A 235 3.96 7.15 -17.29
N SER A 236 3.65 8.43 -17.09
CA SER A 236 4.17 9.19 -15.95
C SER A 236 3.68 8.61 -14.63
N SER A 237 2.43 8.12 -14.58
CA SER A 237 1.86 7.47 -13.40
C SER A 237 2.55 6.13 -13.08
N MET A 238 2.89 5.35 -14.08
CA MET A 238 3.68 4.13 -13.91
C MET A 238 5.09 4.46 -13.40
N LEU A 239 5.74 5.45 -14.01
CA LEU A 239 7.11 5.83 -13.65
C LEU A 239 7.20 6.41 -12.23
N ILE A 240 6.23 7.20 -11.78
CA ILE A 240 6.24 7.76 -10.42
C ILE A 240 6.00 6.69 -9.33
N CYS A 241 5.43 5.55 -9.68
CA CYS A 241 5.31 4.41 -8.78
C CYS A 241 6.65 3.71 -8.51
N ILE A 242 7.68 3.95 -9.35
CA ILE A 242 9.04 3.46 -9.08
C ILE A 242 9.60 4.09 -7.79
N PRO A 243 9.69 5.42 -7.65
CA PRO A 243 10.08 6.03 -6.38
C PRO A 243 9.11 5.75 -5.21
N LEU A 244 7.83 5.52 -5.47
CA LEU A 244 6.89 5.11 -4.41
C LEU A 244 7.30 3.78 -3.75
N ALA A 245 7.85 2.84 -4.50
CA ALA A 245 8.34 1.58 -3.94
C ALA A 245 9.50 1.78 -2.94
N PHE A 246 10.38 2.77 -3.17
CA PHE A 246 11.42 3.14 -2.20
C PHE A 246 10.81 3.56 -0.85
N TYR A 247 9.71 4.30 -0.89
CA TYR A 247 9.03 4.72 0.33
C TYR A 247 8.55 3.52 1.15
N TYR A 248 7.81 2.59 0.54
CA TYR A 248 7.30 1.42 1.26
C TYR A 248 8.40 0.50 1.77
N GLN A 249 9.52 0.40 1.04
CA GLN A 249 10.60 -0.51 1.36
C GLN A 249 11.61 0.05 2.36
N ILE A 250 11.84 1.37 2.35
CA ILE A 250 13.01 1.97 3.03
C ILE A 250 12.62 3.01 4.08
N ALA A 251 11.45 3.68 3.95
CA ALA A 251 11.12 4.81 4.82
C ALA A 251 11.00 4.42 6.30
N SER A 252 10.47 3.24 6.61
CA SER A 252 10.38 2.75 8.00
C SER A 252 11.77 2.61 8.66
N ARG A 253 12.80 2.26 7.87
CA ARG A 253 14.18 2.17 8.39
C ARG A 253 14.82 3.54 8.61
N VAL A 254 14.42 4.56 7.83
CA VAL A 254 14.81 5.96 8.15
C VAL A 254 14.17 6.40 9.46
N VAL A 255 12.92 6.02 9.70
CA VAL A 255 12.24 6.33 10.97
C VAL A 255 12.92 5.61 12.14
N GLU A 256 13.32 4.33 11.96
CA GLU A 256 14.12 3.57 12.92
C GLU A 256 15.47 4.26 13.19
N HIS A 257 16.18 4.69 12.12
CA HIS A 257 17.48 5.36 12.22
C HIS A 257 17.44 6.63 13.07
N VAL A 258 16.41 7.45 12.91
CA VAL A 258 16.26 8.68 13.71
C VAL A 258 15.56 8.44 15.05
N GLU A 259 15.44 7.20 15.49
CA GLU A 259 14.88 6.78 16.78
C GLU A 259 13.48 7.33 17.04
N LEU A 260 12.59 7.26 16.04
CA LEU A 260 11.18 7.56 16.18
C LEU A 260 10.35 6.26 16.22
N PRO A 261 9.22 6.22 16.96
CA PRO A 261 8.32 5.07 16.93
C PRO A 261 7.78 4.87 15.50
N ILE A 262 8.09 3.71 14.91
CA ILE A 262 7.93 3.48 13.47
C ILE A 262 6.46 3.50 13.08
N GLY A 263 5.63 2.66 13.70
CA GLY A 263 4.22 2.50 13.37
C GLY A 263 3.42 3.78 13.57
N THR A 264 3.64 4.47 14.70
CA THR A 264 3.01 5.77 14.99
C THR A 264 3.44 6.83 13.97
N THR A 265 4.74 6.97 13.70
CA THR A 265 5.26 7.98 12.77
C THR A 265 4.76 7.75 11.35
N MET A 266 4.80 6.51 10.88
CA MET A 266 4.29 6.16 9.56
C MET A 266 2.78 6.41 9.43
N SER A 267 2.01 6.27 10.52
CA SER A 267 0.57 6.57 10.56
C SER A 267 0.24 8.05 10.37
N TYR A 268 1.16 8.97 10.63
CA TYR A 268 0.96 10.40 10.33
C TYR A 268 0.72 10.65 8.83
N GLY A 269 1.27 9.80 7.97
CA GLY A 269 1.00 9.84 6.53
C GLY A 269 -0.47 9.59 6.20
N GLN A 270 -1.09 8.59 6.81
CA GLN A 270 -2.50 8.25 6.60
C GLN A 270 -3.45 9.26 7.26
N ILE A 271 -3.06 9.82 8.41
CA ILE A 271 -3.81 10.93 9.03
C ILE A 271 -3.82 12.14 8.10
N SER A 272 -2.68 12.46 7.50
CA SER A 272 -2.55 13.51 6.49
C SER A 272 -3.42 13.22 5.24
N GLU A 273 -3.50 11.98 4.78
CA GLU A 273 -4.37 11.56 3.67
C GLU A 273 -5.84 11.89 3.96
N ILE A 274 -6.34 11.59 5.16
CA ILE A 274 -7.72 11.94 5.53
C ILE A 274 -7.96 13.45 5.43
N PHE A 275 -7.01 14.26 5.88
CA PHE A 275 -7.11 15.72 5.81
C PHE A 275 -7.12 16.21 4.36
N PHE A 276 -6.16 15.78 3.54
CA PHE A 276 -6.03 16.23 2.14
C PHE A 276 -7.17 15.73 1.27
N MET A 277 -7.75 14.58 1.55
CA MET A 277 -8.95 14.09 0.88
C MET A 277 -10.15 15.01 1.10
N VAL A 278 -10.32 15.57 2.30
CA VAL A 278 -11.40 16.53 2.62
C VAL A 278 -11.22 17.86 1.88
N VAL A 279 -9.99 18.37 1.79
CA VAL A 279 -9.71 19.66 1.15
C VAL A 279 -9.47 19.55 -0.36
N MET A 280 -9.27 18.36 -0.89
CA MET A 280 -8.98 18.09 -2.29
C MET A 280 -9.97 18.75 -3.28
N PRO A 281 -11.30 18.73 -3.08
CA PRO A 281 -12.26 19.35 -4.02
C PRO A 281 -12.00 20.84 -4.22
N PHE A 282 -11.57 21.55 -3.16
CA PHE A 282 -11.23 22.97 -3.23
C PHE A 282 -10.03 23.23 -4.16
N PHE A 283 -8.98 22.42 -4.02
CA PHE A 283 -7.80 22.53 -4.87
C PHE A 283 -8.08 22.07 -6.30
N PHE A 284 -8.81 20.98 -6.45
CA PHE A 284 -9.16 20.43 -7.77
C PHE A 284 -9.94 21.43 -8.64
N ALA A 285 -10.91 22.15 -8.04
CA ALA A 285 -11.69 23.16 -8.74
C ALA A 285 -10.84 24.34 -9.27
N ARG A 286 -9.73 24.67 -8.58
CA ARG A 286 -8.85 25.79 -8.96
C ARG A 286 -7.70 25.39 -9.87
N LEU A 287 -7.09 24.26 -9.60
CA LEU A 287 -5.86 23.82 -10.24
C LEU A 287 -6.12 22.95 -11.49
N GLY A 288 -7.24 22.21 -11.48
CA GLY A 288 -7.54 21.21 -12.49
C GLY A 288 -6.56 20.04 -12.47
N VAL A 289 -6.78 19.06 -13.35
CA VAL A 289 -6.06 17.77 -13.36
C VAL A 289 -4.55 17.94 -13.48
N LYS A 290 -4.08 18.77 -14.41
CA LYS A 290 -2.64 18.93 -14.67
C LYS A 290 -1.85 19.35 -13.44
N TRP A 291 -2.29 20.40 -12.78
CA TRP A 291 -1.55 20.96 -11.66
C TRP A 291 -1.74 20.15 -10.36
N MET A 292 -2.89 19.51 -10.20
CA MET A 292 -3.08 18.55 -9.09
C MET A 292 -2.06 17.41 -9.18
N LEU A 293 -1.93 16.79 -10.36
CA LEU A 293 -0.95 15.72 -10.59
C LEU A 293 0.49 16.21 -10.41
N ALA A 294 0.82 17.39 -10.95
CA ALA A 294 2.16 17.97 -10.82
C ALA A 294 2.52 18.28 -9.36
N ILE A 295 1.59 18.81 -8.56
CA ILE A 295 1.81 19.08 -7.13
C ILE A 295 1.98 17.76 -6.35
N GLY A 296 1.20 16.72 -6.68
CA GLY A 296 1.40 15.40 -6.12
C GLY A 296 2.81 14.86 -6.42
N MET A 297 3.30 15.01 -7.67
CA MET A 297 4.67 14.64 -8.04
C MET A 297 5.72 15.49 -7.30
N LEU A 298 5.50 16.81 -7.19
CA LEU A 298 6.38 17.70 -6.42
C LEU A 298 6.47 17.31 -4.96
N ALA A 299 5.36 16.84 -4.36
CA ALA A 299 5.36 16.35 -3.00
C ALA A 299 6.27 15.11 -2.82
N TRP A 300 6.36 14.21 -3.82
CA TRP A 300 7.35 13.12 -3.80
C TRP A 300 8.78 13.63 -3.90
N VAL A 301 9.06 14.57 -4.81
CA VAL A 301 10.40 15.19 -4.94
C VAL A 301 10.82 15.80 -3.61
N THR A 302 9.93 16.60 -2.99
CA THR A 302 10.18 17.25 -1.71
C THR A 302 10.39 16.24 -0.58
N ARG A 303 9.53 15.21 -0.49
CA ARG A 303 9.64 14.13 0.50
C ARG A 303 11.00 13.46 0.47
N TYR A 304 11.42 12.99 -0.70
CA TYR A 304 12.69 12.30 -0.83
C TYR A 304 13.89 13.24 -0.67
N GLY A 305 13.75 14.51 -1.06
CA GLY A 305 14.72 15.55 -0.75
C GLY A 305 14.89 15.76 0.76
N LEU A 306 13.78 15.81 1.49
CA LEU A 306 13.80 15.92 2.97
C LEU A 306 14.47 14.69 3.62
N PHE A 307 14.20 13.48 3.10
CA PHE A 307 14.87 12.27 3.59
C PHE A 307 16.36 12.27 3.25
N ALA A 308 16.75 12.71 2.04
CA ALA A 308 18.15 12.79 1.63
C ALA A 308 18.97 13.77 2.47
N ILE A 309 18.36 14.86 2.92
CA ILE A 309 19.00 15.87 3.76
C ILE A 309 18.90 15.52 5.25
N GLY A 310 17.70 15.09 5.67
CA GLY A 310 17.41 14.91 7.10
C GLY A 310 17.93 13.62 7.70
N ALA A 311 18.05 12.53 6.92
CA ALA A 311 18.49 11.25 7.48
C ALA A 311 19.97 11.24 7.90
N PRO A 312 20.94 11.78 7.13
CA PRO A 312 22.33 11.79 7.53
C PRO A 312 22.61 12.53 8.86
N ASP A 313 21.87 13.60 9.12
CA ASP A 313 22.04 14.46 10.30
C ASP A 313 20.95 14.19 11.37
N GLU A 314 20.19 13.11 11.24
CA GLU A 314 19.12 12.67 12.16
C GLU A 314 18.08 13.76 12.46
N LEU A 315 17.77 14.61 11.46
CA LEU A 315 16.83 15.72 11.60
C LEU A 315 15.38 15.20 11.62
N ARG A 316 14.90 14.77 12.77
CA ARG A 316 13.57 14.15 13.00
C ARG A 316 12.43 14.94 12.35
N TRP A 317 12.45 16.26 12.43
CA TRP A 317 11.40 17.10 11.85
C TRP A 317 11.30 17.00 10.32
N MET A 318 12.45 16.83 9.62
CA MET A 318 12.45 16.64 8.16
C MET A 318 11.83 15.29 7.80
N ILE A 319 12.14 14.26 8.58
CA ILE A 319 11.56 12.94 8.37
C ILE A 319 10.05 12.97 8.61
N ILE A 320 9.59 13.59 9.71
CA ILE A 320 8.16 13.73 10.00
C ILE A 320 7.43 14.49 8.88
N ILE A 321 7.95 15.63 8.43
CA ILE A 321 7.36 16.38 7.32
C ILE A 321 7.31 15.53 6.04
N GLY A 322 8.40 14.82 5.73
CA GLY A 322 8.44 13.90 4.60
C GLY A 322 7.36 12.81 4.69
N ILE A 323 7.09 12.26 5.87
CA ILE A 323 5.99 11.30 6.08
C ILE A 323 4.62 11.99 5.89
N VAL A 324 4.40 13.16 6.50
CA VAL A 324 3.14 13.91 6.41
C VAL A 324 2.79 14.31 4.97
N LEU A 325 3.77 14.55 4.11
CA LEU A 325 3.52 14.80 2.68
C LEU A 325 2.83 13.63 1.95
N HIS A 326 2.63 12.48 2.63
CA HIS A 326 1.94 11.33 2.05
C HIS A 326 0.53 11.65 1.55
N GLY A 327 -0.25 12.43 2.32
CA GLY A 327 -1.59 12.81 1.91
C GLY A 327 -1.61 13.60 0.59
N VAL A 328 -0.69 14.57 0.43
CA VAL A 328 -0.56 15.31 -0.84
C VAL A 328 -0.15 14.38 -1.98
N CYS A 329 0.86 13.52 -1.76
CA CYS A 329 1.30 12.55 -2.76
C CYS A 329 0.16 11.64 -3.22
N TYR A 330 -0.65 11.16 -2.26
CA TYR A 330 -1.69 10.19 -2.53
C TYR A 330 -2.93 10.83 -3.17
N ASP A 331 -3.50 11.83 -2.53
CA ASP A 331 -4.78 12.40 -2.96
C ASP A 331 -4.64 13.24 -4.24
N PHE A 332 -3.61 14.09 -4.29
CA PHE A 332 -3.44 14.98 -5.44
C PHE A 332 -2.96 14.21 -6.67
N PHE A 333 -2.33 13.06 -6.50
CA PHE A 333 -1.89 12.24 -7.63
C PHE A 333 -2.83 11.07 -7.91
N PHE A 334 -2.95 10.10 -6.99
CA PHE A 334 -3.71 8.87 -7.29
C PHE A 334 -5.20 9.11 -7.42
N VAL A 335 -5.82 9.86 -6.48
CA VAL A 335 -7.26 10.13 -6.55
C VAL A 335 -7.58 11.00 -7.78
N THR A 336 -6.78 12.03 -8.05
CA THR A 336 -6.91 12.84 -9.28
C THR A 336 -6.75 12.00 -10.54
N GLY A 337 -5.76 11.09 -10.56
CA GLY A 337 -5.52 10.19 -11.69
C GLY A 337 -6.68 9.25 -11.98
N GLN A 338 -7.33 8.74 -10.93
CA GLN A 338 -8.54 7.92 -11.06
C GLN A 338 -9.72 8.73 -11.60
N ILE A 339 -9.93 9.96 -11.10
CA ILE A 339 -10.96 10.88 -11.60
C ILE A 339 -10.71 11.20 -13.09
N TYR A 340 -9.47 11.49 -13.46
CA TYR A 340 -9.10 11.77 -14.85
C TYR A 340 -9.34 10.56 -15.77
N THR A 341 -8.96 9.37 -15.33
CA THR A 341 -9.20 8.12 -16.06
C THR A 341 -10.69 7.86 -16.26
N ASP A 342 -11.51 8.06 -15.23
CA ASP A 342 -12.97 7.90 -15.31
C ASP A 342 -13.61 8.90 -16.29
N GLN A 343 -13.10 10.14 -16.33
CA GLN A 343 -13.58 11.17 -17.25
C GLN A 343 -13.19 10.92 -18.72
N LYS A 344 -12.03 10.30 -18.95
CA LYS A 344 -11.52 9.99 -20.30
C LYS A 344 -12.14 8.72 -20.87
N ALA A 345 -12.46 7.76 -20.04
CA ALA A 345 -13.01 6.48 -20.47
C ALA A 345 -14.51 6.57 -20.78
N ALA A 346 -14.92 6.05 -21.94
CA ALA A 346 -16.31 5.86 -22.24
C ALA A 346 -16.98 4.91 -21.21
N LYS A 347 -18.25 5.11 -20.91
CA LYS A 347 -18.98 4.36 -19.87
C LYS A 347 -18.73 2.84 -19.88
N PRO A 348 -18.76 2.15 -21.05
CA PRO A 348 -18.60 0.69 -21.08
C PRO A 348 -17.23 0.19 -20.67
N ILE A 349 -16.16 1.01 -20.81
CA ILE A 349 -14.77 0.61 -20.55
C ILE A 349 -14.17 1.26 -19.30
N ARG A 350 -14.92 2.00 -18.49
CA ARG A 350 -14.42 2.69 -17.31
C ARG A 350 -13.74 1.76 -16.30
N ALA A 351 -14.38 0.63 -15.99
CA ALA A 351 -13.83 -0.35 -15.08
C ALA A 351 -12.50 -0.92 -15.60
N GLN A 352 -12.44 -1.23 -16.89
CA GLN A 352 -11.24 -1.71 -17.55
C GLN A 352 -10.10 -0.64 -17.54
N ALA A 353 -10.45 0.63 -17.77
CA ALA A 353 -9.50 1.74 -17.74
C ALA A 353 -8.87 1.93 -16.36
N GLN A 354 -9.68 1.81 -15.31
CA GLN A 354 -9.17 1.85 -13.94
C GLN A 354 -8.31 0.62 -13.61
N GLY A 355 -8.73 -0.56 -14.06
CA GLY A 355 -7.92 -1.77 -13.95
C GLY A 355 -6.56 -1.63 -14.65
N LEU A 356 -6.54 -1.06 -15.85
CA LEU A 356 -5.30 -0.76 -16.59
C LEU A 356 -4.40 0.22 -15.81
N LEU A 357 -4.99 1.29 -15.23
CA LEU A 357 -4.25 2.25 -14.41
C LEU A 357 -3.60 1.55 -13.21
N VAL A 358 -4.35 0.75 -12.46
CA VAL A 358 -3.86 0.02 -11.29
C VAL A 358 -2.78 -1.00 -11.69
N MET A 359 -3.01 -1.74 -12.78
CA MET A 359 -2.05 -2.74 -13.28
C MET A 359 -0.71 -2.09 -13.66
N LEU A 360 -0.72 -0.95 -14.35
CA LEU A 360 0.51 -0.27 -14.75
C LEU A 360 1.18 0.47 -13.58
N THR A 361 0.42 1.06 -12.68
CA THR A 361 0.98 1.81 -11.54
C THR A 361 1.37 0.89 -10.38
N LEU A 362 0.39 0.37 -9.65
CA LEU A 362 0.60 -0.45 -8.44
C LEU A 362 1.02 -1.89 -8.77
N GLY A 363 0.81 -2.36 -10.00
CA GLY A 363 1.38 -3.60 -10.50
C GLY A 363 2.80 -3.38 -11.04
N LEU A 364 2.92 -3.07 -12.32
CA LEU A 364 4.20 -3.01 -13.03
C LEU A 364 5.16 -1.96 -12.46
N GLY A 365 4.67 -0.73 -12.21
CA GLY A 365 5.50 0.36 -11.69
C GLY A 365 6.09 0.04 -10.31
N MET A 366 5.25 -0.48 -9.39
CA MET A 366 5.71 -0.90 -8.06
C MET A 366 6.65 -2.11 -8.11
N MET A 367 6.39 -3.09 -8.98
CA MET A 367 7.27 -4.25 -9.15
C MET A 367 8.67 -3.82 -9.61
N ILE A 368 8.74 -3.01 -10.68
CA ILE A 368 10.02 -2.46 -11.17
C ILE A 368 10.68 -1.60 -10.08
N GLY A 369 9.89 -0.80 -9.39
CA GLY A 369 10.35 0.06 -8.31
C GLY A 369 10.94 -0.70 -7.13
N ALA A 370 10.33 -1.80 -6.71
CA ALA A 370 10.83 -2.63 -5.62
C ALA A 370 12.18 -3.28 -5.96
N GLN A 371 12.34 -3.77 -7.20
CA GLN A 371 13.62 -4.30 -7.66
C GLN A 371 14.68 -3.20 -7.78
N ALA A 372 14.32 -2.04 -8.30
CA ALA A 372 15.22 -0.89 -8.38
C ALA A 372 15.65 -0.40 -6.99
N ALA A 373 14.70 -0.32 -6.03
CA ALA A 373 14.99 0.07 -4.66
C ALA A 373 15.97 -0.89 -3.98
N GLY A 374 15.71 -2.20 -4.06
CA GLY A 374 16.61 -3.20 -3.48
C GLY A 374 18.03 -3.16 -4.08
N LYS A 375 18.13 -2.97 -5.42
CA LYS A 375 19.42 -2.85 -6.09
C LYS A 375 20.17 -1.56 -5.69
N ILE A 376 19.49 -0.43 -5.70
CA ILE A 376 20.09 0.88 -5.39
C ILE A 376 20.49 0.92 -3.91
N GLU A 377 19.65 0.42 -3.02
CA GLU A 377 19.99 0.30 -1.62
C GLU A 377 21.24 -0.57 -1.40
N GLY A 378 21.31 -1.74 -2.04
CA GLY A 378 22.49 -2.60 -1.95
C GLY A 378 23.79 -1.94 -2.44
N GLN A 379 23.70 -1.00 -3.41
CA GLN A 379 24.83 -0.18 -3.87
C GLN A 379 25.26 0.89 -2.85
N HIS A 380 24.32 1.38 -2.04
CA HIS A 380 24.53 2.41 -1.03
C HIS A 380 24.54 1.83 0.41
N THR A 381 24.76 0.53 0.53
CA THR A 381 25.06 -0.18 1.77
C THR A 381 26.54 -0.50 1.77
N PRO A 382 27.39 0.30 2.44
CA PRO A 382 28.83 0.08 2.55
C PRO A 382 29.19 -1.27 3.17
N GLN A 383 30.43 -1.72 2.97
CA GLN A 383 30.88 -2.99 3.56
C GLN A 383 30.81 -2.98 5.08
N THR A 384 31.09 -1.84 5.71
CA THR A 384 30.95 -1.64 7.17
C THR A 384 29.53 -1.93 7.66
N ALA A 385 28.50 -1.40 6.97
CA ALA A 385 27.12 -1.69 7.33
C ALA A 385 26.77 -3.17 7.17
N LYS A 386 27.28 -3.83 6.13
CA LYS A 386 27.09 -5.28 5.93
C LYS A 386 27.75 -6.10 7.03
N ASP A 387 28.96 -5.73 7.44
CA ASP A 387 29.69 -6.43 8.50
C ASP A 387 29.00 -6.26 9.86
N ILE A 388 28.45 -5.08 10.13
CA ILE A 388 27.63 -4.84 11.34
C ILE A 388 26.33 -5.65 11.27
N ASN A 389 25.66 -5.71 10.10
CA ASN A 389 24.44 -6.51 9.94
C ASN A 389 24.69 -8.00 10.26
N VAL A 390 25.83 -8.56 9.88
CA VAL A 390 26.19 -9.94 10.27
C VAL A 390 26.19 -10.12 11.79
N GLN A 391 26.66 -9.12 12.54
CA GLN A 391 26.64 -9.15 14.02
C GLN A 391 25.22 -9.01 14.56
N VAL A 392 24.37 -8.16 13.95
CA VAL A 392 22.94 -8.03 14.30
C VAL A 392 22.20 -9.36 14.12
N VAL A 393 22.44 -10.05 13.00
CA VAL A 393 21.87 -11.39 12.75
C VAL A 393 22.36 -12.40 13.77
N ALA A 394 23.65 -12.43 14.06
CA ALA A 394 24.22 -13.33 15.07
C ALA A 394 23.59 -13.10 16.46
N LYS A 395 23.39 -11.83 16.87
CA LYS A 395 22.70 -11.51 18.13
C LYS A 395 21.22 -11.90 18.10
N SER A 396 20.56 -11.80 16.96
CA SER A 396 19.17 -12.28 16.82
C SER A 396 19.08 -13.79 17.03
N GLU A 397 20.04 -14.56 16.51
CA GLU A 397 20.11 -16.01 16.72
C GLU A 397 20.47 -16.37 18.19
N GLU A 398 21.34 -15.60 18.84
CA GLU A 398 21.68 -15.80 20.24
C GLU A 398 20.46 -15.58 21.15
N ILE A 399 19.73 -14.48 20.94
CA ILE A 399 18.47 -14.17 21.64
C ILE A 399 17.45 -15.30 21.46
N LYS A 400 17.33 -15.81 20.25
CA LYS A 400 16.41 -16.89 19.92
C LYS A 400 16.79 -18.17 20.65
N LYS A 401 18.05 -18.61 20.56
CA LYS A 401 18.54 -19.80 21.24
C LYS A 401 18.35 -19.72 22.76
N LEU A 402 18.57 -18.55 23.36
CA LEU A 402 18.33 -18.35 24.79
C LEU A 402 16.84 -18.49 25.13
N ARG A 403 15.94 -17.95 24.30
CA ARG A 403 14.50 -18.12 24.51
C ARG A 403 14.04 -19.57 24.38
N GLU A 404 14.57 -20.29 23.39
CA GLU A 404 14.24 -21.71 23.14
C GLU A 404 14.81 -22.65 24.22
N SER A 405 15.88 -22.25 24.91
CA SER A 405 16.46 -23.04 26.01
C SER A 405 15.66 -22.99 27.32
N VAL A 406 14.64 -22.13 27.39
CA VAL A 406 13.84 -21.93 28.60
C VAL A 406 12.50 -22.69 28.48
N GLU A 407 12.31 -23.68 29.32
CA GLU A 407 11.00 -24.34 29.51
C GLU A 407 10.19 -23.56 30.55
N GLY A 408 9.06 -22.97 30.13
CA GLY A 408 8.15 -22.22 31.01
C GLY A 408 8.50 -20.71 31.10
N GLU A 409 8.20 -20.11 32.26
CA GLU A 409 8.53 -18.68 32.47
C GLU A 409 10.03 -18.48 32.72
N PRO A 410 10.68 -17.50 32.01
CA PRO A 410 12.10 -17.23 32.21
C PRO A 410 12.40 -16.77 33.64
N SER A 411 13.49 -17.28 34.22
CA SER A 411 14.00 -16.77 35.50
C SER A 411 14.42 -15.29 35.36
N GLU A 412 14.52 -14.58 36.48
CA GLU A 412 14.98 -13.17 36.49
C GLU A 412 16.41 -13.02 35.91
N GLU A 413 17.28 -14.01 36.07
CA GLU A 413 18.59 -14.06 35.46
C GLU A 413 18.50 -14.12 33.92
N VAL A 414 17.66 -15.01 33.39
CA VAL A 414 17.44 -15.15 31.93
C VAL A 414 16.77 -13.89 31.36
N LYS A 415 15.82 -13.28 32.06
CA LYS A 415 15.24 -11.99 31.67
C LYS A 415 16.31 -10.90 31.57
N GLY A 416 17.21 -10.85 32.53
CA GLY A 416 18.35 -9.95 32.53
C GLY A 416 19.30 -10.16 31.33
N GLN A 417 19.63 -11.42 31.04
CA GLN A 417 20.45 -11.78 29.86
C GLN A 417 19.76 -11.40 28.55
N LEU A 418 18.46 -11.70 28.41
CA LEU A 418 17.69 -11.31 27.23
C LEU A 418 17.62 -9.78 27.05
N ALA A 419 17.48 -9.03 28.13
CA ALA A 419 17.46 -7.58 28.09
C ALA A 419 18.83 -7.03 27.62
N ALA A 420 19.94 -7.54 28.16
CA ALA A 420 21.30 -7.15 27.76
C ALA A 420 21.57 -7.46 26.26
N LEU A 421 21.19 -8.65 25.80
CA LEU A 421 21.35 -9.04 24.39
C LEU A 421 20.49 -8.19 23.44
N ASN A 422 19.26 -7.84 23.84
CA ASN A 422 18.42 -6.95 23.05
C ASN A 422 18.97 -5.52 22.99
N GLU A 423 19.54 -5.01 24.08
CA GLU A 423 20.22 -3.71 24.12
C GLU A 423 21.45 -3.68 23.20
N GLU A 424 22.29 -4.71 23.26
CA GLU A 424 23.45 -4.86 22.39
C GLU A 424 23.07 -4.95 20.91
N LYS A 425 22.06 -5.77 20.60
CA LYS A 425 21.49 -5.85 19.25
C LYS A 425 20.96 -4.50 18.79
N GLY A 426 20.27 -3.76 19.65
CA GLY A 426 19.74 -2.42 19.35
C GLY A 426 20.83 -1.43 18.98
N LYS A 427 21.94 -1.41 19.74
CA LYS A 427 23.10 -0.57 19.44
C LYS A 427 23.74 -0.93 18.10
N LEU A 428 24.02 -2.22 17.87
CA LEU A 428 24.53 -2.69 16.58
C LEU A 428 23.61 -2.32 15.41
N ARG A 429 22.28 -2.40 15.62
CA ARG A 429 21.31 -2.02 14.59
C ARG A 429 21.36 -0.52 14.29
N GLN A 430 21.50 0.35 15.29
CA GLN A 430 21.66 1.79 15.09
C GLN A 430 22.98 2.10 14.36
N ASP A 431 24.09 1.45 14.74
CA ASP A 431 25.39 1.60 14.05
C ASP A 431 25.30 1.15 12.57
N GLU A 432 24.58 0.05 12.29
CA GLU A 432 24.30 -0.42 10.92
C GLU A 432 23.55 0.64 10.12
N LEU A 433 22.46 1.19 10.68
CA LEU A 433 21.63 2.19 10.00
C LEU A 433 22.39 3.51 9.81
N ALA A 434 23.20 3.93 10.77
CA ALA A 434 24.05 5.12 10.68
C ALA A 434 25.13 4.99 9.60
N ALA A 435 25.59 3.77 9.32
CA ALA A 435 26.58 3.51 8.29
C ALA A 435 26.04 3.53 6.86
N LEU A 436 24.72 3.61 6.66
CA LEU A 436 24.10 3.67 5.31
C LEU A 436 24.31 5.04 4.65
N GLU A 437 24.51 5.04 3.34
CA GLU A 437 24.65 6.27 2.54
C GLU A 437 23.28 6.94 2.26
N TRP A 438 22.57 7.37 3.30
CA TRP A 438 21.21 7.89 3.24
C TRP A 438 21.02 8.99 2.20
N LYS A 439 21.96 9.95 2.11
CA LYS A 439 21.90 11.06 1.16
C LYS A 439 21.89 10.55 -0.28
N ALA A 440 22.81 9.66 -0.62
CA ALA A 440 22.91 9.10 -1.96
C ALA A 440 21.70 8.23 -2.28
N LEU A 441 21.25 7.41 -1.34
CA LEU A 441 20.11 6.52 -1.47
C LEU A 441 18.81 7.28 -1.79
N TRP A 442 18.47 8.32 -1.02
CA TRP A 442 17.24 9.09 -1.21
C TRP A 442 17.31 10.14 -2.33
N SER A 443 18.52 10.60 -2.71
CA SER A 443 18.67 11.49 -3.86
C SER A 443 18.28 10.83 -5.19
N LYS A 444 18.45 9.50 -5.32
CA LYS A 444 18.09 8.79 -6.55
C LYS A 444 16.59 8.86 -6.87
N PRO A 445 15.68 8.42 -5.97
CA PRO A 445 14.25 8.53 -6.22
C PRO A 445 13.78 9.99 -6.29
N ALA A 446 14.41 10.95 -5.57
CA ALA A 446 14.09 12.37 -5.66
C ALA A 446 14.36 12.93 -7.08
N ILE A 447 15.55 12.69 -7.61
CA ILE A 447 15.94 13.12 -8.96
C ILE A 447 15.05 12.46 -10.01
N PHE A 448 14.82 11.14 -9.88
CA PHE A 448 13.97 10.43 -10.83
C PHE A 448 12.54 10.99 -10.83
N ALA A 449 11.94 11.22 -9.65
CA ALA A 449 10.62 11.82 -9.53
C ALA A 449 10.58 13.25 -10.15
N ALA A 450 11.64 14.06 -9.94
CA ALA A 450 11.76 15.39 -10.54
C ALA A 450 11.80 15.34 -12.06
N VAL A 451 12.56 14.41 -12.63
CA VAL A 451 12.64 14.21 -14.09
C VAL A 451 11.27 13.82 -14.65
N VAL A 452 10.59 12.86 -14.03
CA VAL A 452 9.24 12.43 -14.44
C VAL A 452 8.26 13.60 -14.36
N MET A 453 8.30 14.39 -13.28
CA MET A 453 7.46 15.58 -13.11
C MET A 453 7.69 16.62 -14.21
N VAL A 454 8.94 16.93 -14.54
CA VAL A 454 9.27 17.91 -15.60
C VAL A 454 8.76 17.41 -16.96
N ILE A 455 9.02 16.15 -17.30
CA ILE A 455 8.51 15.55 -18.54
C ILE A 455 6.99 15.61 -18.58
N PHE A 456 6.30 15.27 -17.47
CA PHE A 456 4.85 15.36 -17.38
C PHE A 456 4.35 16.78 -17.61
N ILE A 457 4.91 17.78 -16.94
CA ILE A 457 4.49 19.18 -17.08
C ILE A 457 4.64 19.67 -18.53
N LEU A 458 5.72 19.28 -19.21
CA LEU A 458 5.99 19.69 -20.60
C LEU A 458 5.11 18.99 -21.63
N LEU A 459 4.79 17.70 -21.42
CA LEU A 459 4.11 16.89 -22.42
C LEU A 459 2.60 16.75 -22.18
N PHE A 460 2.14 16.83 -20.92
CA PHE A 460 0.73 16.68 -20.59
C PHE A 460 -0.06 17.96 -20.90
N SER A 461 -1.15 17.80 -21.64
CA SER A 461 -2.05 18.89 -22.01
C SER A 461 -3.49 18.51 -21.68
N ASP A 462 -4.16 19.28 -20.83
CA ASP A 462 -5.58 19.11 -20.53
C ASP A 462 -6.41 20.04 -21.44
N LYS A 463 -6.88 19.49 -22.56
CA LYS A 463 -7.62 20.25 -23.59
C LYS A 463 -8.99 20.75 -23.12
N ARG A 464 -9.62 20.15 -22.11
CA ARG A 464 -10.95 20.58 -21.62
C ARG A 464 -11.01 22.00 -21.07
N LYS A 465 -9.89 22.50 -20.52
CA LYS A 465 -9.83 23.90 -20.06
C LYS A 465 -9.81 24.90 -21.22
N GLN A 466 -9.33 24.50 -22.39
CA GLN A 466 -9.32 25.36 -23.57
C GLN A 466 -10.71 25.47 -24.23
N GLU A 467 -11.48 24.39 -24.27
CA GLU A 467 -12.84 24.40 -24.82
C GLU A 467 -13.81 25.21 -23.95
N ASN A 468 -13.79 25.02 -22.61
CA ASN A 468 -14.61 25.81 -21.70
C ASN A 468 -14.21 27.31 -21.64
N ASN A 469 -12.94 27.66 -21.81
CA ASN A 469 -12.53 29.06 -21.92
C ASN A 469 -12.94 29.69 -23.25
N GLN A 470 -12.91 28.94 -24.36
CA GLN A 470 -13.38 29.41 -25.64
C GLN A 470 -14.91 29.54 -25.70
N GLU A 471 -15.66 28.66 -25.06
CA GLU A 471 -17.12 28.78 -24.94
C GLU A 471 -17.52 29.98 -24.05
N ASN A 472 -16.79 30.21 -22.94
CA ASN A 472 -17.04 31.39 -22.08
C ASN A 472 -16.62 32.70 -22.75
N GLU A 473 -15.51 32.75 -23.50
CA GLU A 473 -15.10 33.91 -24.29
C GLU A 473 -16.06 34.19 -25.44
N GLN A 474 -16.65 33.16 -26.06
CA GLN A 474 -17.68 33.33 -27.09
C GLN A 474 -19.04 33.76 -26.52
N SER A 475 -19.40 33.31 -25.31
CA SER A 475 -20.61 33.74 -24.64
C SER A 475 -20.54 35.19 -24.16
N ASP A 476 -19.36 35.66 -23.72
CA ASP A 476 -19.14 37.07 -23.30
C ASP A 476 -19.01 38.03 -24.51
N GLN A 477 -18.69 37.53 -25.71
CA GLN A 477 -18.68 38.36 -26.94
C GLN A 477 -20.06 38.43 -27.62
N THR A 478 -21.03 37.64 -27.18
CA THR A 478 -22.38 37.60 -27.72
C THR A 478 -23.44 38.17 -26.77
N ALA A 479 -23.04 38.60 -25.58
CA ALA A 479 -23.86 39.32 -24.59
C ALA A 479 -23.50 40.83 -24.63
#